data_a36cd22e39f7100e3eabdfbab3b79622
#
_entry.id   a36cd22e39f7100e3eabdfbab3b79622
#
_cell.length_a   1.000
_cell.length_b   1.000
_cell.length_c   1.000
_cell.angle_alpha   90.00
_cell.angle_beta   90.00
_cell.angle_gamma   90.00
#
_symmetry.space_group_name_H-M   'P 1'
#
loop_
_entity.id
_entity.type
_entity.pdbx_description
1 polymer ?
#
loop_
_entity_poly.entity_id
_entity_poly.type
_entity_poly.pdbx_seq_one_letter_code
_entity_poly.pdbx_strand_id
1 'polypeptide(L)'
;MYTKFYNLKEKPFNNNPDPKFFYPSPKHQEALDRLLYAINEHKGFVVITGEIGSGKTTVCRTLLNRLGNKKEIAMITNTHLNSKELLMSILEDLGVAYKPGTKIKLLYQLNDYLIKKMEDGEDVVLIIDEAQNLTPSVLEELRMLSNLETDTEKLIQIILLGQPQLREKLKLKELEQLKQRVAVHYHLYPLTKEEMFGYVNSRLATASANGSLAHIFEPEALEVVYKFSKGIPRLINYACDNALLSGFVYERKTVNKALMTEVTNESHLKFKEERGVINIYCCVQCQQHNNCATKWTRGQKGEEQLCCEACAKYDACHEGHLL
;
A
#
# COMPACT_ATOMS: atom_id res chain seq x y z
N MET A 1 -2.33 -22.85 -18.58
CA MET A 1 -1.65 -23.09 -19.86
C MET A 1 -0.14 -22.92 -19.73
N TYR A 2 0.43 -21.74 -19.50
CA TYR A 2 1.88 -21.52 -19.43
C TYR A 2 2.57 -22.22 -18.23
N THR A 3 1.86 -22.49 -17.15
CA THR A 3 2.43 -23.16 -15.96
C THR A 3 3.06 -24.52 -16.30
N LYS A 4 2.35 -25.37 -17.04
CA LYS A 4 2.89 -26.65 -17.50
C LYS A 4 4.10 -26.48 -18.45
N PHE A 5 4.06 -25.47 -19.31
CA PHE A 5 5.15 -25.18 -20.26
C PHE A 5 6.46 -24.82 -19.56
N TYR A 6 6.38 -24.02 -18.46
CA TYR A 6 7.53 -23.61 -17.66
C TYR A 6 7.79 -24.51 -16.44
N ASN A 7 7.12 -25.66 -16.35
CA ASN A 7 7.24 -26.58 -15.20
C ASN A 7 6.95 -25.92 -13.85
N LEU A 8 5.88 -25.13 -13.81
CA LEU A 8 5.38 -24.46 -12.62
C LEU A 8 4.13 -25.18 -12.11
N LYS A 9 4.02 -25.36 -10.78
CA LYS A 9 2.82 -25.93 -10.13
C LYS A 9 1.67 -24.92 -10.03
N GLU A 10 1.98 -23.62 -10.06
CA GLU A 10 1.02 -22.54 -9.98
C GLU A 10 1.54 -21.27 -10.66
N LYS A 11 0.69 -20.23 -10.77
CA LYS A 11 1.08 -18.95 -11.35
C LYS A 11 1.96 -18.16 -10.36
N PRO A 12 3.24 -17.87 -10.71
CA PRO A 12 4.15 -17.19 -9.80
C PRO A 12 3.81 -15.71 -9.58
N PHE A 13 3.21 -15.04 -10.56
CA PHE A 13 2.98 -13.59 -10.57
C PHE A 13 1.52 -13.19 -10.42
N ASN A 14 0.72 -14.01 -9.71
CA ASN A 14 -0.62 -13.62 -9.35
C ASN A 14 -0.60 -12.38 -8.42
N ASN A 15 -1.52 -11.43 -8.67
CA ASN A 15 -1.64 -10.20 -7.87
C ASN A 15 -2.42 -10.37 -6.57
N ASN A 16 -2.99 -11.55 -6.31
CA ASN A 16 -3.61 -11.81 -5.01
C ASN A 16 -2.55 -11.78 -3.91
N PRO A 17 -2.80 -11.07 -2.80
CA PRO A 17 -1.87 -11.01 -1.68
C PRO A 17 -1.86 -12.37 -0.94
N ASP A 18 -0.93 -13.24 -1.35
CA ASP A 18 -0.72 -14.57 -0.77
C ASP A 18 0.57 -14.56 0.06
N PRO A 19 0.51 -14.80 1.38
CA PRO A 19 1.66 -14.79 2.27
C PRO A 19 2.78 -15.76 1.88
N LYS A 20 2.50 -16.86 1.19
CA LYS A 20 3.53 -17.80 0.73
C LYS A 20 4.49 -17.19 -0.30
N PHE A 21 4.05 -16.15 -1.02
CA PHE A 21 4.85 -15.39 -1.97
C PHE A 21 5.43 -14.11 -1.35
N PHE A 22 5.36 -13.96 -0.03
CA PHE A 22 5.98 -12.83 0.64
C PHE A 22 7.49 -12.88 0.46
N TYR A 23 8.04 -11.85 -0.15
CA TYR A 23 9.48 -11.65 -0.27
C TYR A 23 9.95 -10.68 0.82
N PRO A 24 10.76 -11.15 1.79
CA PRO A 24 11.21 -10.33 2.90
C PRO A 24 12.35 -9.40 2.48
N SER A 25 12.08 -8.44 1.58
CA SER A 25 13.08 -7.40 1.34
C SER A 25 13.34 -6.63 2.64
N PRO A 26 14.51 -6.00 2.83
CA PRO A 26 14.84 -5.28 4.07
C PRO A 26 13.72 -4.32 4.52
N LYS A 27 13.12 -3.59 3.58
CA LYS A 27 12.03 -2.65 3.88
C LYS A 27 10.70 -3.33 4.22
N HIS A 28 10.36 -4.44 3.57
CA HIS A 28 9.16 -5.21 3.89
C HIS A 28 9.30 -5.94 5.22
N GLN A 29 10.49 -6.47 5.53
CA GLN A 29 10.77 -7.09 6.82
C GLN A 29 10.74 -6.03 7.94
N GLU A 30 11.36 -4.87 7.74
CA GLU A 30 11.31 -3.76 8.71
C GLU A 30 9.86 -3.32 8.99
N ALA A 31 9.03 -3.21 7.94
CA ALA A 31 7.60 -2.89 8.10
C ALA A 31 6.89 -3.92 8.97
N LEU A 32 7.14 -5.21 8.71
CA LEU A 32 6.53 -6.32 9.43
C LEU A 32 7.00 -6.36 10.91
N ASP A 33 8.29 -6.15 11.16
CA ASP A 33 8.87 -6.14 12.51
C ASP A 33 8.33 -4.96 13.34
N ARG A 34 8.17 -3.79 12.73
CA ARG A 34 7.56 -2.62 13.38
C ARG A 34 6.09 -2.85 13.72
N LEU A 35 5.34 -3.53 12.86
CA LEU A 35 3.96 -3.92 13.13
C LEU A 35 3.89 -4.92 14.29
N LEU A 36 4.71 -5.98 14.26
CA LEU A 36 4.77 -6.97 15.33
C LEU A 36 5.13 -6.32 16.67
N TYR A 37 6.15 -5.45 16.67
CA TYR A 37 6.54 -4.68 17.84
C TYR A 37 5.37 -3.85 18.40
N ALA A 38 4.71 -3.09 17.52
CA ALA A 38 3.62 -2.21 17.93
C ALA A 38 2.45 -2.99 18.56
N ILE A 39 2.11 -4.14 17.99
CA ILE A 39 1.03 -4.98 18.52
C ILE A 39 1.42 -5.62 19.85
N ASN A 40 2.62 -6.19 19.95
CA ASN A 40 3.07 -6.85 21.17
C ASN A 40 3.26 -5.88 22.35
N GLU A 41 3.62 -4.63 22.04
CA GLU A 41 3.81 -3.57 23.04
C GLU A 41 2.56 -2.68 23.23
N HIS A 42 1.41 -3.09 22.72
CA HIS A 42 0.12 -2.40 22.85
C HIS A 42 0.20 -0.89 22.55
N LYS A 43 0.92 -0.52 21.44
CA LYS A 43 1.17 0.90 21.11
C LYS A 43 -0.06 1.68 20.63
N GLY A 44 -1.19 1.03 20.44
CA GLY A 44 -2.47 1.64 20.08
C GLY A 44 -2.58 1.95 18.59
N PHE A 45 -1.95 3.01 18.08
CA PHE A 45 -2.08 3.44 16.68
C PHE A 45 -0.82 3.21 15.84
N VAL A 46 -1.01 2.54 14.68
CA VAL A 46 0.05 2.33 13.68
C VAL A 46 -0.42 2.79 12.31
N VAL A 47 0.44 3.46 11.56
CA VAL A 47 0.16 3.90 10.19
C VAL A 47 1.23 3.36 9.25
N ILE A 48 0.82 2.60 8.24
CA ILE A 48 1.68 2.17 7.14
C ILE A 48 1.18 2.81 5.85
N THR A 49 2.05 3.56 5.21
CA THR A 49 1.78 4.15 3.90
C THR A 49 2.69 3.55 2.83
N GLY A 50 2.32 3.70 1.57
CA GLY A 50 3.14 3.26 0.43
C GLY A 50 2.35 3.33 -0.85
N GLU A 51 3.04 3.28 -1.98
CA GLU A 51 2.45 3.36 -3.31
C GLU A 51 1.42 2.25 -3.57
N ILE A 52 0.53 2.47 -4.53
CA ILE A 52 -0.42 1.44 -4.98
C ILE A 52 0.36 0.22 -5.46
N GLY A 53 0.05 -0.95 -4.88
CA GLY A 53 0.74 -2.19 -5.25
C GLY A 53 2.14 -2.38 -4.65
N SER A 54 2.56 -1.56 -3.67
CA SER A 54 3.83 -1.71 -2.95
C SER A 54 3.90 -2.92 -2.02
N GLY A 55 2.78 -3.63 -1.78
CA GLY A 55 2.75 -4.84 -0.94
C GLY A 55 2.21 -4.62 0.49
N LYS A 56 1.62 -3.46 0.82
CA LYS A 56 1.03 -3.17 2.15
C LYS A 56 0.10 -4.28 2.65
N THR A 57 -0.87 -4.66 1.83
CA THR A 57 -1.84 -5.72 2.17
C THR A 57 -1.16 -7.08 2.32
N THR A 58 -0.09 -7.36 1.56
CA THR A 58 0.68 -8.61 1.71
C THR A 58 1.46 -8.63 3.02
N VAL A 59 2.11 -7.52 3.39
CA VAL A 59 2.77 -7.37 4.71
C VAL A 59 1.76 -7.58 5.83
N CYS A 60 0.57 -6.97 5.72
CA CYS A 60 -0.49 -7.12 6.70
C CYS A 60 -0.97 -8.58 6.83
N ARG A 61 -1.24 -9.27 5.72
CA ARG A 61 -1.62 -10.70 5.76
C ARG A 61 -0.52 -11.59 6.31
N THR A 62 0.74 -11.28 6.02
CA THR A 62 1.88 -11.98 6.61
C THR A 62 1.96 -11.76 8.11
N LEU A 63 1.68 -10.53 8.58
CA LEU A 63 1.54 -10.21 9.99
C LEU A 63 0.46 -11.08 10.64
N LEU A 64 -0.75 -11.12 10.07
CA LEU A 64 -1.87 -11.89 10.60
C LEU A 64 -1.50 -13.37 10.80
N ASN A 65 -0.79 -13.97 9.84
CA ASN A 65 -0.33 -15.35 9.96
C ASN A 65 0.71 -15.55 11.07
N ARG A 66 1.42 -14.50 11.50
CA ARG A 66 2.43 -14.56 12.59
C ARG A 66 1.86 -14.27 13.96
N LEU A 67 0.71 -13.60 14.06
CA LEU A 67 0.11 -13.20 15.34
C LEU A 67 -0.48 -14.38 16.13
N GLY A 68 -0.75 -15.51 15.48
CA GLY A 68 -1.32 -16.71 16.13
C GLY A 68 -2.79 -16.52 16.56
N ASN A 69 -3.33 -17.53 17.27
CA ASN A 69 -4.77 -17.65 17.57
C ASN A 69 -5.26 -16.83 18.78
N LYS A 70 -4.36 -16.08 19.43
CA LYS A 70 -4.73 -15.26 20.63
C LYS A 70 -5.11 -13.81 20.29
N LYS A 71 -5.24 -13.50 19.02
CA LYS A 71 -5.56 -12.14 18.56
C LYS A 71 -6.85 -12.18 17.73
N GLU A 72 -7.84 -11.45 18.20
CA GLU A 72 -9.05 -11.19 17.42
C GLU A 72 -8.78 -10.07 16.43
N ILE A 73 -9.20 -10.26 15.18
CA ILE A 73 -8.87 -9.35 14.10
C ILE A 73 -10.13 -8.89 13.40
N ALA A 74 -10.32 -7.58 13.33
CA ALA A 74 -11.28 -6.95 12.44
C ALA A 74 -10.54 -6.30 11.26
N MET A 75 -10.94 -6.58 10.01
CA MET A 75 -10.31 -6.03 8.81
C MET A 75 -11.32 -5.32 7.91
N ILE A 76 -11.31 -3.99 7.96
CA ILE A 76 -12.20 -3.13 7.18
C ILE A 76 -11.51 -2.75 5.87
N THR A 77 -12.11 -3.19 4.76
CA THR A 77 -11.63 -2.87 3.39
C THR A 77 -12.54 -1.88 2.67
N ASN A 78 -13.81 -1.80 3.06
CA ASN A 78 -14.70 -0.76 2.57
C ASN A 78 -14.57 0.48 3.45
N THR A 79 -13.97 1.52 2.91
CA THR A 79 -13.65 2.76 3.63
C THR A 79 -14.57 3.94 3.29
N HIS A 80 -15.59 3.72 2.45
CA HIS A 80 -16.64 4.71 2.18
C HIS A 80 -17.77 4.59 3.21
N LEU A 81 -17.46 4.85 4.47
CA LEU A 81 -18.34 4.68 5.62
C LEU A 81 -18.43 5.97 6.43
N ASN A 82 -19.60 6.19 7.06
CA ASN A 82 -19.71 7.15 8.15
C ASN A 82 -19.33 6.52 9.51
N SER A 83 -19.24 7.33 10.58
CA SER A 83 -18.83 6.85 11.90
C SER A 83 -19.72 5.74 12.47
N LYS A 84 -21.02 5.75 12.18
CA LYS A 84 -21.94 4.70 12.65
C LYS A 84 -21.71 3.40 11.87
N GLU A 85 -21.59 3.50 10.56
CA GLU A 85 -21.31 2.37 9.67
C GLU A 85 -19.97 1.72 9.99
N LEU A 86 -18.96 2.52 10.35
CA LEU A 86 -17.67 2.01 10.80
C LEU A 86 -17.85 1.11 12.04
N LEU A 87 -18.57 1.57 13.07
CA LEU A 87 -18.79 0.76 14.29
C LEU A 87 -19.57 -0.52 13.97
N MET A 88 -20.57 -0.45 13.10
CA MET A 88 -21.30 -1.64 12.66
C MET A 88 -20.40 -2.63 11.95
N SER A 89 -19.57 -2.16 11.00
CA SER A 89 -18.62 -3.01 10.27
C SER A 89 -17.58 -3.65 11.19
N ILE A 90 -17.11 -2.93 12.20
CA ILE A 90 -16.19 -3.49 13.20
C ILE A 90 -16.87 -4.62 13.98
N LEU A 91 -18.08 -4.39 14.51
CA LEU A 91 -18.84 -5.39 15.25
C LEU A 91 -19.18 -6.63 14.40
N GLU A 92 -19.55 -6.43 13.13
CA GLU A 92 -19.82 -7.51 12.17
C GLU A 92 -18.58 -8.36 11.90
N ASP A 93 -17.43 -7.72 11.65
CA ASP A 93 -16.20 -8.43 11.31
C ASP A 93 -15.62 -9.19 12.54
N LEU A 94 -15.84 -8.66 13.77
CA LEU A 94 -15.55 -9.35 15.02
C LEU A 94 -16.58 -10.45 15.38
N GLY A 95 -17.60 -10.69 14.54
CA GLY A 95 -18.62 -11.71 14.78
C GLY A 95 -19.54 -11.39 15.98
N VAL A 96 -19.62 -10.11 16.38
CA VAL A 96 -20.45 -9.69 17.53
C VAL A 96 -21.90 -9.54 17.09
N ALA A 97 -22.79 -10.32 17.70
CA ALA A 97 -24.23 -10.12 17.52
C ALA A 97 -24.67 -8.83 18.22
N TYR A 98 -24.79 -7.75 17.46
CA TYR A 98 -25.18 -6.45 17.99
C TYR A 98 -26.63 -6.08 17.70
N LYS A 99 -27.21 -5.23 18.55
CA LYS A 99 -28.54 -4.67 18.31
C LYS A 99 -28.39 -3.33 17.60
N PRO A 100 -29.04 -3.14 16.41
CA PRO A 100 -29.05 -1.85 15.75
C PRO A 100 -29.53 -0.73 16.67
N GLY A 101 -28.88 0.43 16.61
CA GLY A 101 -29.21 1.52 17.50
C GLY A 101 -28.52 2.84 17.14
N THR A 102 -28.44 3.72 18.12
CA THR A 102 -27.64 4.95 18.01
C THR A 102 -26.16 4.59 18.03
N LYS A 103 -25.33 5.50 17.51
CA LYS A 103 -23.86 5.39 17.57
C LYS A 103 -23.37 5.07 19.00
N ILE A 104 -23.93 5.74 20.00
CA ILE A 104 -23.56 5.53 21.40
C ILE A 104 -23.84 4.09 21.86
N LYS A 105 -24.97 3.51 21.48
CA LYS A 105 -25.29 2.12 21.81
C LYS A 105 -24.35 1.12 21.15
N LEU A 106 -23.93 1.38 19.91
CA LEU A 106 -22.95 0.54 19.21
C LEU A 106 -21.58 0.63 19.89
N LEU A 107 -21.17 1.84 20.30
CA LEU A 107 -19.93 2.04 21.03
C LEU A 107 -19.88 1.29 22.36
N TYR A 108 -20.98 1.30 23.15
CA TYR A 108 -21.08 0.52 24.37
C TYR A 108 -20.95 -0.98 24.11
N GLN A 109 -21.64 -1.50 23.09
CA GLN A 109 -21.57 -2.92 22.72
C GLN A 109 -20.15 -3.33 22.31
N LEU A 110 -19.45 -2.46 21.56
CA LEU A 110 -18.05 -2.69 21.21
C LEU A 110 -17.16 -2.66 22.45
N ASN A 111 -17.34 -1.68 23.34
CA ASN A 111 -16.55 -1.56 24.56
C ASN A 111 -16.72 -2.79 25.48
N ASP A 112 -17.96 -3.24 25.70
CA ASP A 112 -18.26 -4.43 26.50
C ASP A 112 -17.58 -5.68 25.91
N TYR A 113 -17.59 -5.80 24.58
CA TYR A 113 -16.91 -6.88 23.88
C TYR A 113 -15.39 -6.83 24.08
N LEU A 114 -14.79 -5.65 23.91
CA LEU A 114 -13.35 -5.44 24.07
C LEU A 114 -12.88 -5.76 25.51
N ILE A 115 -13.64 -5.33 26.52
CA ILE A 115 -13.35 -5.65 27.93
C ILE A 115 -13.38 -7.16 28.15
N LYS A 116 -14.40 -7.85 27.65
CA LYS A 116 -14.48 -9.30 27.76
C LYS A 116 -13.29 -10.01 27.11
N LYS A 117 -12.88 -9.57 25.91
CA LYS A 117 -11.71 -10.14 25.21
C LYS A 117 -10.42 -9.94 26.02
N MET A 118 -10.25 -8.77 26.61
CA MET A 118 -9.11 -8.50 27.49
C MET A 118 -9.12 -9.42 28.72
N GLU A 119 -10.29 -9.63 29.35
CA GLU A 119 -10.44 -10.56 30.48
C GLU A 119 -10.11 -12.01 30.10
N ASP A 120 -10.42 -12.40 28.87
CA ASP A 120 -10.08 -13.71 28.28
C ASP A 120 -8.58 -13.81 27.88
N GLY A 121 -7.80 -12.72 28.00
CA GLY A 121 -6.40 -12.64 27.60
C GLY A 121 -6.20 -12.60 26.09
N GLU A 122 -7.18 -12.11 25.35
CA GLU A 122 -7.16 -11.97 23.89
C GLU A 122 -7.06 -10.49 23.50
N ASP A 123 -6.14 -10.16 22.61
CA ASP A 123 -6.01 -8.81 22.06
C ASP A 123 -6.90 -8.62 20.83
N VAL A 124 -7.42 -7.41 20.68
CA VAL A 124 -8.21 -7.04 19.50
C VAL A 124 -7.41 -6.09 18.63
N VAL A 125 -7.27 -6.44 17.33
CA VAL A 125 -6.57 -5.65 16.32
C VAL A 125 -7.54 -5.24 15.22
N LEU A 126 -7.74 -3.96 15.06
CA LEU A 126 -8.51 -3.36 13.96
C LEU A 126 -7.57 -2.93 12.84
N ILE A 127 -7.77 -3.48 11.66
CA ILE A 127 -7.00 -3.13 10.46
C ILE A 127 -7.91 -2.43 9.49
N ILE A 128 -7.50 -1.27 9.00
CA ILE A 128 -8.23 -0.54 7.98
C ILE A 128 -7.35 -0.39 6.75
N ASP A 129 -7.70 -1.08 5.67
CA ASP A 129 -7.02 -0.93 4.38
C ASP A 129 -7.62 0.24 3.58
N GLU A 130 -6.86 0.84 2.68
CA GLU A 130 -7.22 2.02 1.89
C GLU A 130 -7.71 3.22 2.76
N ALA A 131 -7.09 3.41 3.93
CA ALA A 131 -7.49 4.40 4.94
C ALA A 131 -7.41 5.86 4.44
N GLN A 132 -6.74 6.15 3.31
CA GLN A 132 -6.78 7.49 2.69
C GLN A 132 -8.19 7.90 2.22
N ASN A 133 -9.11 6.94 2.04
CA ASN A 133 -10.49 7.23 1.63
C ASN A 133 -11.36 7.68 2.82
N LEU A 134 -10.97 7.37 4.06
CA LEU A 134 -11.72 7.79 5.26
C LEU A 134 -11.84 9.30 5.34
N THR A 135 -13.00 9.79 5.73
CA THR A 135 -13.19 11.22 6.03
C THR A 135 -12.47 11.63 7.32
N PRO A 136 -12.11 12.90 7.51
CA PRO A 136 -11.53 13.37 8.77
C PRO A 136 -12.41 13.03 9.99
N SER A 137 -13.72 13.11 9.87
CA SER A 137 -14.68 12.75 10.93
C SER A 137 -14.57 11.28 11.34
N VAL A 138 -14.37 10.36 10.38
CA VAL A 138 -14.21 8.93 10.65
C VAL A 138 -12.82 8.64 11.25
N LEU A 139 -11.78 9.34 10.81
CA LEU A 139 -10.45 9.25 11.40
C LEU A 139 -10.46 9.74 12.86
N GLU A 140 -11.21 10.79 13.16
CA GLU A 140 -11.39 11.26 14.54
C GLU A 140 -12.16 10.24 15.40
N GLU A 141 -13.15 9.53 14.82
CA GLU A 141 -13.82 8.43 15.50
C GLU A 141 -12.84 7.32 15.89
N LEU A 142 -11.96 6.93 14.97
CA LEU A 142 -10.91 5.95 15.25
C LEU A 142 -9.99 6.43 16.39
N ARG A 143 -9.69 7.73 16.44
CA ARG A 143 -8.94 8.30 17.57
C ARG A 143 -9.70 8.12 18.87
N MET A 144 -11.02 8.35 18.86
CA MET A 144 -11.85 8.14 20.07
C MET A 144 -11.88 6.66 20.47
N LEU A 145 -11.97 5.73 19.50
CA LEU A 145 -11.88 4.30 19.79
C LEU A 145 -10.54 3.90 20.42
N SER A 146 -9.44 4.53 20.03
CA SER A 146 -8.13 4.27 20.64
C SER A 146 -8.00 4.74 22.11
N ASN A 147 -8.99 5.49 22.60
CA ASN A 147 -9.09 5.86 24.02
C ASN A 147 -9.80 4.79 24.87
N LEU A 148 -10.32 3.75 24.24
CA LEU A 148 -10.85 2.61 24.97
C LEU A 148 -9.68 1.88 25.62
N GLU A 149 -9.51 2.12 26.91
CA GLU A 149 -8.40 1.61 27.72
C GLU A 149 -8.87 1.33 29.13
N THR A 150 -8.18 0.43 29.80
CA THR A 150 -8.23 0.28 31.25
C THR A 150 -7.14 1.15 31.87
N ASP A 151 -6.98 1.07 33.20
CA ASP A 151 -5.91 1.79 33.90
C ASP A 151 -4.50 1.37 33.41
N THR A 152 -4.38 0.20 32.80
CA THR A 152 -3.07 -0.40 32.43
C THR A 152 -2.90 -0.70 30.97
N GLU A 153 -3.98 -0.92 30.19
CA GLU A 153 -3.87 -1.47 28.83
C GLU A 153 -4.85 -0.85 27.84
N LYS A 154 -4.44 -0.80 26.58
CA LYS A 154 -5.30 -0.45 25.45
C LYS A 154 -6.17 -1.64 25.07
N LEU A 155 -7.48 -1.43 24.97
CA LEU A 155 -8.43 -2.49 24.60
C LEU A 155 -8.42 -2.83 23.10
N ILE A 156 -7.91 -1.94 22.27
CA ILE A 156 -7.87 -2.12 20.81
C ILE A 156 -6.60 -1.53 20.21
N GLN A 157 -5.99 -2.29 19.29
CA GLN A 157 -4.87 -1.84 18.46
C GLN A 157 -5.40 -1.45 17.08
N ILE A 158 -5.01 -0.30 16.55
CA ILE A 158 -5.53 0.20 15.28
C ILE A 158 -4.39 0.35 14.27
N ILE A 159 -4.50 -0.34 13.14
CA ILE A 159 -3.54 -0.30 12.03
C ILE A 159 -4.22 0.34 10.83
N LEU A 160 -3.70 1.47 10.38
CA LEU A 160 -4.12 2.13 9.15
C LEU A 160 -3.14 1.83 8.03
N LEU A 161 -3.61 1.17 6.98
CA LEU A 161 -2.89 0.97 5.74
C LEU A 161 -3.41 1.95 4.70
N GLY A 162 -2.54 2.68 4.03
CA GLY A 162 -3.00 3.67 3.05
C GLY A 162 -1.96 4.06 2.02
N GLN A 163 -2.41 4.81 1.04
CA GLN A 163 -1.57 5.43 0.03
C GLN A 163 -0.87 6.68 0.61
N PRO A 164 0.11 7.29 -0.09
CA PRO A 164 0.79 8.49 0.39
C PRO A 164 -0.16 9.64 0.76
N GLN A 165 -1.35 9.72 0.13
CA GLN A 165 -2.40 10.69 0.44
C GLN A 165 -2.88 10.61 1.91
N LEU A 166 -2.81 9.43 2.54
CA LEU A 166 -3.11 9.29 3.96
C LEU A 166 -2.15 10.12 4.81
N ARG A 167 -0.86 10.12 4.46
CA ARG A 167 0.15 10.93 5.15
C ARG A 167 -0.14 12.42 5.04
N GLU A 168 -0.56 12.88 3.86
CA GLU A 168 -0.92 14.29 3.67
C GLU A 168 -2.20 14.63 4.44
N LYS A 169 -3.19 13.74 4.44
CA LYS A 169 -4.42 13.91 5.23
C LYS A 169 -4.13 14.03 6.73
N LEU A 170 -3.24 13.22 7.28
CA LEU A 170 -2.85 13.27 8.69
C LEU A 170 -2.09 14.56 9.10
N LYS A 171 -1.68 15.40 8.13
CA LYS A 171 -1.12 16.73 8.40
C LYS A 171 -2.19 17.82 8.60
N LEU A 172 -3.45 17.54 8.30
CA LEU A 172 -4.54 18.49 8.50
C LEU A 172 -4.62 18.90 9.97
N LYS A 173 -4.85 20.18 10.23
CA LYS A 173 -4.92 20.73 11.59
C LYS A 173 -5.98 20.04 12.45
N GLU A 174 -7.11 19.68 11.86
CA GLU A 174 -8.20 18.95 12.53
C GLU A 174 -7.83 17.53 12.97
N LEU A 175 -6.77 16.92 12.41
CA LEU A 175 -6.26 15.59 12.75
C LEU A 175 -4.97 15.61 13.58
N GLU A 176 -4.58 16.77 14.10
CA GLU A 176 -3.34 16.90 14.89
C GLU A 176 -3.33 15.98 16.12
N GLN A 177 -4.46 15.84 16.80
CA GLN A 177 -4.61 14.96 17.96
C GLN A 177 -4.46 13.48 17.57
N LEU A 178 -5.03 13.06 16.42
CA LEU A 178 -4.83 11.71 15.89
C LEU A 178 -3.36 11.47 15.57
N LYS A 179 -2.70 12.42 14.90
CA LYS A 179 -1.28 12.33 14.55
C LYS A 179 -0.39 12.12 15.78
N GLN A 180 -0.67 12.77 16.90
CA GLN A 180 0.06 12.60 18.17
C GLN A 180 -0.14 11.20 18.78
N ARG A 181 -1.21 10.50 18.43
CA ARG A 181 -1.50 9.13 18.89
C ARG A 181 -0.81 8.05 18.05
N VAL A 182 -0.30 8.40 16.87
CA VAL A 182 0.41 7.45 16.01
C VAL A 182 1.77 7.12 16.61
N ALA A 183 1.88 5.95 17.22
CA ALA A 183 3.13 5.49 17.83
C ALA A 183 4.14 4.99 16.80
N VAL A 184 3.67 4.38 15.71
CA VAL A 184 4.52 3.88 14.62
C VAL A 184 3.98 4.40 13.30
N HIS A 185 4.83 5.13 12.57
CA HIS A 185 4.58 5.53 11.20
C HIS A 185 5.68 4.96 10.30
N TYR A 186 5.28 4.19 9.30
CA TYR A 186 6.22 3.60 8.35
C TYR A 186 5.78 3.83 6.91
N HIS A 187 6.73 4.15 6.04
CA HIS A 187 6.46 4.24 4.60
C HIS A 187 7.13 3.07 3.88
N LEU A 188 6.32 2.27 3.21
CA LEU A 188 6.78 1.12 2.44
C LEU A 188 7.19 1.58 1.04
N TYR A 189 8.49 1.60 0.82
CA TYR A 189 9.09 2.00 -0.45
C TYR A 189 9.05 0.87 -1.48
N PRO A 190 9.08 1.20 -2.78
CA PRO A 190 9.30 0.22 -3.84
C PRO A 190 10.61 -0.55 -3.65
N LEU A 191 10.69 -1.73 -4.27
CA LEU A 191 11.90 -2.56 -4.26
C LEU A 191 13.04 -1.88 -5.04
N THR A 192 14.27 -2.00 -4.56
CA THR A 192 15.46 -1.64 -5.36
C THR A 192 15.60 -2.61 -6.54
N LYS A 193 16.52 -2.32 -7.45
CA LYS A 193 16.80 -3.19 -8.61
C LYS A 193 17.19 -4.60 -8.15
N GLU A 194 18.10 -4.69 -7.20
CA GLU A 194 18.61 -5.94 -6.64
C GLU A 194 17.52 -6.72 -5.90
N GLU A 195 16.73 -6.03 -5.09
CA GLU A 195 15.58 -6.59 -4.38
C GLU A 195 14.52 -7.12 -5.36
N MET A 196 14.26 -6.40 -6.45
CA MET A 196 13.33 -6.84 -7.49
C MET A 196 13.80 -8.12 -8.19
N PHE A 197 15.10 -8.26 -8.47
CA PHE A 197 15.66 -9.50 -9.02
C PHE A 197 15.45 -10.66 -8.05
N GLY A 198 15.75 -10.45 -6.77
CA GLY A 198 15.48 -11.43 -5.70
C GLY A 198 14.00 -11.78 -5.58
N TYR A 199 13.13 -10.77 -5.68
CA TYR A 199 11.68 -10.94 -5.65
C TYR A 199 11.17 -11.84 -6.79
N VAL A 200 11.58 -11.60 -8.04
CA VAL A 200 11.17 -12.41 -9.20
C VAL A 200 11.66 -13.85 -9.04
N ASN A 201 12.92 -14.04 -8.66
CA ASN A 201 13.50 -15.38 -8.45
C ASN A 201 12.81 -16.13 -7.31
N SER A 202 12.52 -15.47 -6.20
CA SER A 202 11.80 -16.05 -5.06
C SER A 202 10.40 -16.55 -5.47
N ARG A 203 9.66 -15.76 -6.24
CA ARG A 203 8.33 -16.16 -6.73
C ARG A 203 8.37 -17.33 -7.69
N LEU A 204 9.36 -17.36 -8.59
CA LEU A 204 9.58 -18.50 -9.50
C LEU A 204 9.95 -19.78 -8.73
N ALA A 205 10.85 -19.67 -7.77
CA ALA A 205 11.25 -20.80 -6.92
C ALA A 205 10.06 -21.36 -6.13
N THR A 206 9.25 -20.48 -5.52
CA THR A 206 8.04 -20.87 -4.79
C THR A 206 7.03 -21.58 -5.68
N ALA A 207 6.88 -21.14 -6.93
CA ALA A 207 5.94 -21.71 -7.89
C ALA A 207 6.50 -22.91 -8.67
N SER A 208 7.81 -23.19 -8.60
CA SER A 208 8.47 -24.28 -9.33
C SER A 208 7.99 -25.66 -8.85
N ALA A 209 7.79 -26.59 -9.78
CA ALA A 209 7.42 -27.97 -9.46
C ALA A 209 8.55 -28.74 -8.74
N ASN A 210 9.80 -28.43 -9.05
CA ASN A 210 10.99 -29.13 -8.55
C ASN A 210 11.81 -28.31 -7.55
N GLY A 211 11.33 -27.12 -7.13
CA GLY A 211 12.10 -26.20 -6.27
C GLY A 211 13.36 -25.60 -6.94
N SER A 212 13.61 -25.93 -8.20
CA SER A 212 14.76 -25.41 -8.96
C SER A 212 14.45 -24.03 -9.51
N LEU A 213 15.43 -23.12 -9.40
CA LEU A 213 15.38 -21.84 -10.10
C LEU A 213 15.42 -22.09 -11.61
N ALA A 214 14.28 -21.96 -12.27
CA ALA A 214 14.26 -21.95 -13.72
C ALA A 214 14.80 -20.58 -14.19
N HIS A 215 15.87 -20.56 -14.98
CA HIS A 215 16.37 -19.35 -15.63
C HIS A 215 15.41 -18.92 -16.76
N ILE A 216 14.18 -18.54 -16.38
CA ILE A 216 13.15 -18.16 -17.33
C ILE A 216 13.40 -16.74 -17.86
N PHE A 217 13.81 -15.82 -16.98
CA PHE A 217 14.10 -14.44 -17.34
C PHE A 217 15.60 -14.21 -17.46
N GLU A 218 16.03 -13.65 -18.60
CA GLU A 218 17.40 -13.17 -18.78
C GLU A 218 17.63 -11.90 -17.95
N PRO A 219 18.87 -11.62 -17.45
CA PRO A 219 19.14 -10.42 -16.65
C PRO A 219 18.72 -9.12 -17.33
N GLU A 220 18.93 -9.02 -18.67
CA GLU A 220 18.57 -7.85 -19.47
C GLU A 220 17.05 -7.68 -19.58
N ALA A 221 16.28 -8.76 -19.52
CA ALA A 221 14.81 -8.70 -19.46
C ALA A 221 14.35 -8.13 -18.11
N LEU A 222 14.98 -8.56 -17.01
CA LEU A 222 14.69 -8.02 -15.67
C LEU A 222 15.03 -6.53 -15.55
N GLU A 223 16.05 -6.05 -16.26
CA GLU A 223 16.33 -4.61 -16.33
C GLU A 223 15.17 -3.82 -16.98
N VAL A 224 14.54 -4.39 -18.01
CA VAL A 224 13.35 -3.77 -18.61
C VAL A 224 12.18 -3.78 -17.63
N VAL A 225 11.98 -4.89 -16.89
CA VAL A 225 10.95 -4.96 -15.83
C VAL A 225 11.17 -3.88 -14.79
N TYR A 226 12.41 -3.66 -14.34
CA TYR A 226 12.69 -2.62 -13.34
C TYR A 226 12.40 -1.22 -13.85
N LYS A 227 12.82 -0.90 -15.07
CA LYS A 227 12.54 0.40 -15.71
C LYS A 227 11.04 0.66 -15.85
N PHE A 228 10.26 -0.37 -16.18
CA PHE A 228 8.82 -0.30 -16.30
C PHE A 228 8.13 -0.15 -14.95
N SER A 229 8.47 -1.01 -13.99
CA SER A 229 7.78 -1.14 -12.69
C SER A 229 8.26 -0.14 -11.65
N LYS A 230 9.44 0.44 -11.81
CA LYS A 230 10.14 1.26 -10.79
C LYS A 230 10.19 0.54 -9.42
N GLY A 231 10.25 -0.80 -9.44
CA GLY A 231 10.29 -1.62 -8.23
C GLY A 231 8.94 -1.86 -7.55
N ILE A 232 7.82 -1.45 -8.13
CA ILE A 232 6.48 -1.68 -7.56
C ILE A 232 6.04 -3.13 -7.82
N PRO A 233 5.83 -3.97 -6.76
CA PRO A 233 5.54 -5.39 -6.89
C PRO A 233 4.38 -5.73 -7.83
N ARG A 234 3.29 -4.96 -7.78
CA ARG A 234 2.12 -5.18 -8.65
C ARG A 234 2.45 -5.05 -10.12
N LEU A 235 3.32 -4.10 -10.49
CA LEU A 235 3.74 -3.87 -11.85
C LEU A 235 4.78 -4.90 -12.31
N ILE A 236 5.66 -5.33 -11.40
CA ILE A 236 6.59 -6.43 -11.64
C ILE A 236 5.79 -7.70 -11.98
N ASN A 237 4.80 -8.02 -11.16
CA ASN A 237 3.93 -9.18 -11.39
C ASN A 237 3.22 -9.07 -12.74
N TYR A 238 2.63 -7.92 -13.06
CA TYR A 238 1.96 -7.69 -14.33
C TYR A 238 2.89 -7.94 -15.51
N ALA A 239 4.08 -7.34 -15.52
CA ALA A 239 5.03 -7.49 -16.61
C ALA A 239 5.52 -8.94 -16.75
N CYS A 240 5.85 -9.59 -15.62
CA CYS A 240 6.34 -10.97 -15.63
C CYS A 240 5.26 -11.99 -16.03
N ASP A 241 4.00 -11.83 -15.57
CA ASP A 241 2.91 -12.74 -15.95
C ASP A 241 2.61 -12.67 -17.45
N ASN A 242 2.52 -11.44 -18.00
CA ASN A 242 2.33 -11.25 -19.43
C ASN A 242 3.50 -11.77 -20.26
N ALA A 243 4.74 -11.59 -19.78
CA ALA A 243 5.92 -12.10 -20.48
C ALA A 243 5.95 -13.64 -20.50
N LEU A 244 5.52 -14.31 -19.42
CA LEU A 244 5.35 -15.77 -19.42
C LEU A 244 4.27 -16.22 -20.39
N LEU A 245 3.17 -15.48 -20.47
CA LEU A 245 2.10 -15.77 -21.42
C LEU A 245 2.57 -15.62 -22.87
N SER A 246 3.22 -14.50 -23.20
CA SER A 246 3.77 -14.27 -24.56
C SER A 246 4.86 -15.27 -24.92
N GLY A 247 5.77 -15.60 -23.97
CA GLY A 247 6.77 -16.62 -24.18
C GLY A 247 6.17 -18.01 -24.46
N PHE A 248 5.06 -18.35 -23.77
CA PHE A 248 4.31 -19.58 -24.06
C PHE A 248 3.69 -19.54 -25.48
N VAL A 249 3.10 -18.43 -25.89
CA VAL A 249 2.49 -18.28 -27.22
C VAL A 249 3.55 -18.40 -28.34
N TYR A 250 4.74 -17.86 -28.10
CA TYR A 250 5.86 -17.93 -29.05
C TYR A 250 6.76 -19.16 -28.86
N GLU A 251 6.35 -20.13 -28.04
CA GLU A 251 7.08 -21.36 -27.70
C GLU A 251 8.51 -21.11 -27.18
N ARG A 252 8.77 -19.97 -26.55
CA ARG A 252 10.07 -19.59 -26.00
C ARG A 252 10.19 -19.99 -24.52
N LYS A 253 11.21 -20.80 -24.21
CA LYS A 253 11.50 -21.23 -22.82
C LYS A 253 12.14 -20.13 -21.98
N THR A 254 12.74 -19.13 -22.59
CA THR A 254 13.37 -17.98 -21.94
C THR A 254 12.76 -16.68 -22.42
N VAL A 255 12.64 -15.73 -21.50
CA VAL A 255 12.19 -14.35 -21.76
C VAL A 255 13.42 -13.48 -21.86
N ASN A 256 13.73 -13.03 -23.06
CA ASN A 256 14.84 -12.13 -23.33
C ASN A 256 14.40 -10.66 -23.31
N LYS A 257 15.36 -9.74 -23.43
CA LYS A 257 15.12 -8.30 -23.47
C LYS A 257 14.10 -7.88 -24.54
N ALA A 258 14.17 -8.46 -25.75
CA ALA A 258 13.28 -8.07 -26.85
C ALA A 258 11.81 -8.38 -26.54
N LEU A 259 11.52 -9.62 -26.10
CA LEU A 259 10.18 -10.03 -25.71
C LEU A 259 9.64 -9.20 -24.54
N MET A 260 10.46 -8.93 -23.52
CA MET A 260 10.04 -8.12 -22.38
C MET A 260 9.75 -6.67 -22.81
N THR A 261 10.53 -6.10 -23.72
CA THR A 261 10.30 -4.75 -24.25
C THR A 261 9.00 -4.67 -25.04
N GLU A 262 8.69 -5.69 -25.84
CA GLU A 262 7.42 -5.82 -26.57
C GLU A 262 6.24 -5.80 -25.58
N VAL A 263 6.26 -6.70 -24.59
CA VAL A 263 5.22 -6.83 -23.53
C VAL A 263 5.01 -5.52 -22.77
N THR A 264 6.10 -4.85 -22.38
CA THR A 264 5.98 -3.60 -21.61
C THR A 264 5.55 -2.43 -22.49
N ASN A 265 5.82 -2.45 -23.81
CA ASN A 265 5.35 -1.42 -24.74
C ASN A 265 3.88 -1.56 -25.10
N GLU A 266 3.37 -2.77 -25.21
CA GLU A 266 1.95 -3.05 -25.47
C GLU A 266 1.07 -2.81 -24.24
N SER A 267 1.66 -2.76 -23.05
CA SER A 267 0.89 -2.53 -21.82
C SER A 267 0.28 -1.14 -21.82
N HIS A 268 -1.06 -1.07 -21.78
CA HIS A 268 -1.82 0.17 -21.55
C HIS A 268 -1.56 0.80 -20.18
N LEU A 269 -0.82 0.10 -19.31
CA LEU A 269 -0.31 0.57 -18.03
C LEU A 269 1.04 1.32 -18.16
N LYS A 270 1.38 1.82 -19.37
CA LYS A 270 2.34 2.92 -19.43
C LYS A 270 1.77 3.99 -18.52
N PHE A 271 2.31 4.03 -17.28
CA PHE A 271 2.30 5.30 -16.57
C PHE A 271 2.84 6.27 -17.62
N LYS A 272 2.02 7.18 -18.12
CA LYS A 272 2.56 8.43 -18.62
C LYS A 272 3.61 8.74 -17.60
N GLU A 273 4.89 8.77 -17.98
CA GLU A 273 5.86 9.44 -17.14
C GLU A 273 5.08 10.68 -16.73
N GLU A 274 4.70 10.74 -15.45
CA GLU A 274 4.28 11.99 -14.89
C GLU A 274 5.48 12.83 -15.19
N ARG A 275 5.39 13.60 -16.26
CA ARG A 275 6.37 14.59 -16.62
C ARG A 275 6.54 15.38 -15.37
N GLY A 276 7.65 15.16 -14.70
CA GLY A 276 8.03 15.39 -13.33
C GLY A 276 6.85 15.86 -12.49
N VAL A 277 6.60 15.21 -11.36
CA VAL A 277 5.75 15.80 -10.32
C VAL A 277 6.20 17.24 -10.29
N ILE A 278 5.39 18.13 -10.90
CA ILE A 278 5.72 19.53 -10.87
C ILE A 278 5.61 19.83 -9.40
N ASN A 279 6.77 19.93 -8.82
CA ASN A 279 6.91 20.21 -7.42
C ASN A 279 6.09 21.48 -7.25
N ILE A 280 4.95 21.40 -6.58
CA ILE A 280 4.11 22.59 -6.25
C ILE A 280 4.99 23.69 -5.67
N TYR A 281 6.14 23.31 -5.12
CA TYR A 281 7.23 24.18 -4.69
C TYR A 281 7.84 25.06 -5.79
N CYS A 282 7.91 24.63 -7.06
CA CYS A 282 8.42 25.47 -8.12
C CYS A 282 7.56 26.74 -8.29
N CYS A 283 6.23 26.59 -8.30
CA CYS A 283 5.34 27.74 -8.39
C CYS A 283 5.36 28.62 -7.14
N VAL A 284 5.54 28.05 -5.95
CA VAL A 284 5.63 28.81 -4.69
C VAL A 284 6.95 29.57 -4.59
N GLN A 285 8.04 29.03 -5.10
CA GLN A 285 9.37 29.66 -5.10
C GLN A 285 9.62 30.57 -6.32
N CYS A 286 8.74 30.49 -7.35
CA CYS A 286 8.88 31.32 -8.54
C CYS A 286 8.66 32.82 -8.20
N GLN A 287 9.66 33.65 -8.46
CA GLN A 287 9.57 35.10 -8.24
C GLN A 287 8.40 35.76 -9.00
N GLN A 288 7.90 35.13 -10.06
CA GLN A 288 6.76 35.58 -10.85
C GLN A 288 5.43 34.91 -10.45
N HIS A 289 5.39 34.15 -9.37
CA HIS A 289 4.21 33.36 -8.96
C HIS A 289 2.92 34.17 -8.90
N ASN A 290 2.97 35.38 -8.34
CA ASN A 290 1.80 36.24 -8.18
C ASN A 290 1.35 36.94 -9.48
N ASN A 291 2.27 37.09 -10.45
CA ASN A 291 2.03 37.81 -11.72
C ASN A 291 2.05 36.87 -12.94
N CYS A 292 2.01 35.54 -12.72
CA CYS A 292 2.10 34.58 -13.80
C CYS A 292 0.78 34.54 -14.60
N ALA A 293 0.76 35.17 -15.75
CA ALA A 293 -0.40 35.20 -16.67
C ALA A 293 -0.89 33.80 -17.04
N THR A 294 0.03 32.84 -17.22
CA THR A 294 -0.28 31.44 -17.55
C THR A 294 -1.06 30.75 -16.42
N LYS A 295 -0.70 31.01 -15.15
CA LYS A 295 -1.41 30.48 -13.99
C LYS A 295 -2.87 30.95 -13.97
N TRP A 296 -3.12 32.23 -14.17
CA TRP A 296 -4.46 32.81 -14.14
C TRP A 296 -5.33 32.33 -15.31
N THR A 297 -4.75 32.30 -16.52
CA THR A 297 -5.48 31.88 -17.73
C THR A 297 -5.91 30.41 -17.67
N ARG A 298 -5.09 29.52 -17.11
CA ARG A 298 -5.39 28.10 -16.98
C ARG A 298 -6.31 27.75 -15.82
N GLY A 299 -6.14 28.39 -14.67
CA GLY A 299 -7.06 28.26 -13.52
C GLY A 299 -8.50 28.65 -13.85
N GLN A 300 -8.69 29.58 -14.77
CA GLN A 300 -10.02 29.99 -15.23
C GLN A 300 -10.62 29.06 -16.29
N LYS A 301 -9.78 28.31 -17.05
CA LYS A 301 -10.25 27.46 -18.17
C LYS A 301 -10.37 25.99 -17.83
N GLY A 302 -9.93 25.56 -16.63
CA GLY A 302 -9.96 24.13 -16.24
C GLY A 302 -9.07 23.23 -17.10
N GLU A 303 -8.06 23.75 -17.78
CA GLU A 303 -7.12 22.98 -18.59
C GLU A 303 -6.05 22.33 -17.69
N GLU A 304 -5.90 21.01 -17.79
CA GLU A 304 -4.96 20.19 -17.00
C GLU A 304 -3.48 20.35 -17.40
N GLN A 305 -3.14 21.19 -18.37
CA GLN A 305 -1.76 21.40 -18.77
C GLN A 305 -1.02 22.29 -17.77
N LEU A 306 0.15 21.82 -17.34
CA LEU A 306 0.92 22.48 -16.29
C LEU A 306 1.62 23.75 -16.82
N CYS A 307 1.55 24.86 -16.07
CA CYS A 307 2.07 26.15 -16.49
C CYS A 307 3.59 26.14 -16.82
N CYS A 308 4.33 25.16 -16.31
CA CYS A 308 5.76 25.01 -16.56
C CYS A 308 6.08 24.63 -18.00
N GLU A 309 5.22 23.92 -18.72
CA GLU A 309 5.46 23.52 -20.12
C GLU A 309 5.48 24.72 -21.08
N ALA A 310 4.84 25.81 -20.72
CA ALA A 310 4.81 27.05 -21.48
C ALA A 310 5.73 28.14 -20.91
N CYS A 311 6.53 27.80 -19.90
CA CYS A 311 7.43 28.75 -19.24
C CYS A 311 8.75 28.86 -20.02
N ALA A 312 9.14 30.06 -20.44
CA ALA A 312 10.42 30.30 -21.13
C ALA A 312 11.67 29.97 -20.28
N LYS A 313 11.49 29.71 -18.98
CA LYS A 313 12.55 29.29 -18.05
C LYS A 313 12.43 27.81 -17.61
N TYR A 314 11.64 27.02 -18.32
CA TYR A 314 11.38 25.63 -17.95
C TYR A 314 12.65 24.80 -17.81
N ASP A 315 13.55 24.86 -18.80
CA ASP A 315 14.78 24.10 -18.82
C ASP A 315 15.70 24.48 -17.65
N ALA A 316 15.85 25.78 -17.37
CA ALA A 316 16.65 26.25 -16.24
C ALA A 316 16.07 25.88 -14.87
N CYS A 317 14.74 25.81 -14.74
CA CYS A 317 14.08 25.32 -13.52
C CYS A 317 14.19 23.79 -13.38
N HIS A 318 14.15 23.06 -14.47
CA HIS A 318 14.25 21.60 -14.48
C HIS A 318 15.67 21.13 -14.13
N GLU A 319 16.71 21.80 -14.67
CA GLU A 319 18.10 21.51 -14.35
C GLU A 319 18.51 21.90 -12.92
N GLY A 320 17.93 22.97 -12.36
CA GLY A 320 18.21 23.44 -11.00
C GLY A 320 17.57 22.60 -9.88
N HIS A 321 16.66 21.67 -10.20
CA HIS A 321 16.01 20.80 -9.22
C HIS A 321 16.51 19.35 -9.25
N LEU A 322 17.53 19.05 -10.04
CA LEU A 322 18.26 17.78 -10.04
C LEU A 322 19.47 17.77 -9.07
N LEU A 323 19.66 18.84 -8.31
CA LEU A 323 20.57 18.95 -7.18
C LEU A 323 19.76 18.99 -5.88
#